data_fdc3c57d2f37c351e9c3bba0fd4efc28
#
_entry.id   fdc3c57d2f37c351e9c3bba0fd4efc28
#
_cell.length_a   1.000
_cell.length_b   1.000
_cell.length_c   1.000
_cell.angle_alpha   90.00
_cell.angle_beta   90.00
_cell.angle_gamma   90.00
#
_symmetry.space_group_name_H-M   'P 1'
#
loop_
_entity.id
_entity.type
_entity.pdbx_description
1 polymer ?
#
loop_
_entity_poly.entity_id
_entity_poly.type
_entity_poly.pdbx_seq_one_letter_code
_entity_poly.pdbx_strand_id
1 'polypeptide(L)'
;MQDKRINAGYEIIKSFPVGNTEFVLGENIHDRARYVTWECTGGNNYFWGHYFTDKEAATKDLYDRVEAEVSYKRSIGGYPKENEPKKKANRDREER
;
A
#
# COMPACT_ATOMS: atom_id res chain seq x y z
N MET A 1 -12.86 -6.63 -21.22
CA MET A 1 -12.07 -5.43 -21.24
C MET A 1 -11.89 -4.82 -19.88
N GLN A 2 -10.70 -4.49 -19.55
CA GLN A 2 -10.39 -3.94 -18.25
C GLN A 2 -10.59 -2.44 -18.23
N ASP A 3 -11.20 -1.96 -17.18
CA ASP A 3 -11.25 -0.53 -16.96
C ASP A 3 -9.96 -0.10 -16.30
N LYS A 4 -9.39 0.97 -16.79
CA LYS A 4 -8.22 1.54 -16.17
C LYS A 4 -8.65 2.30 -14.93
N ARG A 5 -7.91 2.10 -13.87
CA ARG A 5 -8.14 2.87 -12.66
C ARG A 5 -7.16 4.02 -12.64
N ILE A 6 -7.67 5.22 -12.57
CA ILE A 6 -6.84 6.42 -12.57
C ILE A 6 -7.22 7.25 -11.35
N ASN A 7 -6.23 7.67 -10.61
CA ASN A 7 -6.44 8.51 -9.44
C ASN A 7 -5.38 9.60 -9.44
N ALA A 8 -5.80 10.85 -9.32
CA ALA A 8 -4.90 12.00 -9.22
C ALA A 8 -3.87 12.04 -10.35
N GLY A 9 -4.28 11.59 -11.55
CA GLY A 9 -3.40 11.62 -12.71
C GLY A 9 -2.47 10.43 -12.83
N TYR A 10 -2.66 9.40 -11.99
CA TYR A 10 -1.86 8.19 -12.04
C TYR A 10 -2.73 7.00 -12.42
N GLU A 11 -2.23 6.22 -13.35
CA GLU A 11 -2.91 4.98 -13.74
C GLU A 11 -2.41 3.86 -12.83
N ILE A 12 -3.34 3.10 -12.26
CA ILE A 12 -2.97 1.99 -11.38
C ILE A 12 -2.48 0.84 -12.25
N ILE A 13 -1.21 0.50 -12.10
CA ILE A 13 -0.60 -0.53 -12.95
C ILE A 13 -0.32 -1.82 -12.18
N LYS A 14 -0.44 -1.80 -10.86
CA LYS A 14 -0.21 -3.00 -10.06
C LYS A 14 -1.00 -2.86 -8.77
N SER A 15 -1.54 -3.98 -8.30
CA SER A 15 -2.38 -3.98 -7.12
C SER A 15 -2.21 -5.29 -6.38
N PHE A 16 -2.08 -5.21 -5.05
CA PHE A 16 -2.00 -6.37 -4.18
C PHE A 16 -3.02 -6.23 -3.06
N PRO A 17 -4.09 -6.99 -3.09
CA PRO A 17 -5.07 -6.94 -2.00
C PRO A 17 -4.55 -7.70 -0.78
N VAL A 18 -4.80 -7.12 0.38
CA VAL A 18 -4.48 -7.75 1.66
C VAL A 18 -5.68 -7.53 2.55
N GLY A 19 -6.52 -8.56 2.67
CA GLY A 19 -7.76 -8.42 3.43
C GLY A 19 -8.68 -7.41 2.77
N ASN A 20 -9.11 -6.43 3.54
CA ASN A 20 -9.99 -5.37 3.04
C ASN A 20 -9.23 -4.19 2.47
N THR A 21 -7.92 -4.27 2.48
CA THR A 21 -7.05 -3.20 2.02
C THR A 21 -6.35 -3.65 0.75
N GLU A 22 -5.94 -2.70 -0.04
CA GLU A 22 -5.25 -2.97 -1.27
C GLU A 22 -4.08 -1.99 -1.34
N PHE A 23 -2.93 -2.48 -1.79
CA PHE A 23 -1.78 -1.61 -2.02
C PHE A 23 -1.56 -1.53 -3.51
N VAL A 24 -1.42 -0.32 -4.02
CA VAL A 24 -1.38 -0.10 -5.45
C VAL A 24 -0.17 0.70 -5.86
N LEU A 25 0.27 0.49 -7.09
CA LEU A 25 1.33 1.26 -7.71
C LEU A 25 0.72 2.01 -8.89
N GLY A 26 0.90 3.32 -8.91
CA GLY A 26 0.41 4.15 -9.99
C GLY A 26 1.54 4.72 -10.81
N GLU A 27 1.29 4.91 -12.09
CA GLU A 27 2.22 5.54 -13.01
C GLU A 27 1.56 6.79 -13.55
N ASN A 28 2.27 7.91 -13.50
CA ASN A 28 1.71 9.19 -13.92
C ASN A 28 1.43 9.16 -15.43
N ILE A 29 0.21 9.51 -15.82
CA ILE A 29 -0.18 9.41 -17.22
C ILE A 29 0.42 10.53 -18.08
N HIS A 30 0.89 11.60 -17.45
CA HIS A 30 1.51 12.71 -18.16
C HIS A 30 3.03 12.70 -18.07
N ASP A 31 3.57 11.91 -17.16
CA ASP A 31 5.02 11.83 -16.95
C ASP A 31 5.34 10.42 -16.48
N ARG A 32 5.67 9.56 -17.41
CA ARG A 32 5.85 8.14 -17.12
C ARG A 32 7.06 7.85 -16.26
N ALA A 33 7.82 8.87 -15.88
CA ALA A 33 8.93 8.71 -14.96
C ALA A 33 8.51 8.97 -13.51
N ARG A 34 7.23 9.20 -13.26
CA ARG A 34 6.73 9.45 -11.91
C ARG A 34 5.81 8.34 -11.47
N TYR A 35 5.99 7.92 -10.24
CA TYR A 35 5.25 6.78 -9.68
C TYR A 35 4.77 7.12 -8.29
N VAL A 36 3.75 6.39 -7.86
CA VAL A 36 3.19 6.56 -6.53
C VAL A 36 2.75 5.19 -6.03
N THR A 37 2.89 4.96 -4.73
CA THR A 37 2.21 3.84 -4.09
C THR A 37 1.19 4.40 -3.13
N TRP A 38 0.04 3.78 -3.09
CA TRP A 38 -1.05 4.15 -2.19
C TRP A 38 -1.56 2.93 -1.47
N GLU A 39 -2.13 3.16 -0.31
CA GLU A 39 -3.03 2.21 0.30
C GLU A 39 -4.43 2.57 -0.18
N CYS A 40 -5.27 1.56 -0.40
CA CYS A 40 -6.59 1.79 -0.99
C CYS A 40 -7.61 0.91 -0.32
N THR A 41 -8.78 1.48 -0.03
CA THR A 41 -9.91 0.70 0.48
C THR A 41 -11.10 0.96 -0.42
N GLY A 42 -11.96 -0.06 -0.56
CA GLY A 42 -13.18 0.06 -1.35
C GLY A 42 -12.94 0.25 -2.83
N GLY A 43 -11.72 0.08 -3.30
CA GLY A 43 -11.39 0.19 -4.71
C GLY A 43 -11.23 1.61 -5.22
N ASN A 44 -11.51 2.61 -4.41
CA ASN A 44 -11.43 3.99 -4.88
C ASN A 44 -11.00 4.99 -3.83
N ASN A 45 -10.73 4.56 -2.62
CA ASN A 45 -10.29 5.44 -1.56
C ASN A 45 -8.79 5.28 -1.38
N TYR A 46 -8.01 6.16 -2.00
CA TYR A 46 -6.56 6.09 -2.00
C TYR A 46 -6.01 7.06 -0.99
N PHE A 47 -5.03 6.59 -0.21
CA PHE A 47 -4.44 7.44 0.82
C PHE A 47 -3.01 7.01 1.13
N TRP A 48 -2.31 7.84 1.86
CA TRP A 48 -0.93 7.60 2.30
C TRP A 48 0.00 7.34 1.13
N GLY A 49 0.05 8.30 0.21
CA GLY A 49 0.86 8.17 -0.98
C GLY A 49 2.34 8.37 -0.72
N HIS A 50 3.14 7.50 -1.34
CA HIS A 50 4.59 7.68 -1.40
C HIS A 50 4.96 7.90 -2.86
N TYR A 51 5.66 8.97 -3.15
CA TYR A 51 5.91 9.38 -4.52
C TYR A 51 7.36 9.14 -4.91
N PHE A 52 7.57 8.68 -6.13
CA PHE A 52 8.87 8.25 -6.61
C PHE A 52 9.10 8.72 -8.03
N THR A 53 10.37 8.83 -8.40
CA THR A 53 10.74 9.07 -9.80
C THR A 53 11.44 7.87 -10.41
N ASP A 54 11.39 6.73 -9.72
CA ASP A 54 12.07 5.51 -10.14
C ASP A 54 11.12 4.35 -9.90
N LYS A 55 10.83 3.60 -10.97
CA LYS A 55 9.86 2.52 -10.88
C LYS A 55 10.34 1.41 -9.95
N GLU A 56 11.63 1.14 -9.93
CA GLU A 56 12.16 0.10 -9.05
C GLU A 56 11.96 0.46 -7.59
N ALA A 57 12.23 1.72 -7.25
CA ALA A 57 12.05 2.18 -5.88
C ALA A 57 10.58 2.12 -5.47
N ALA A 58 9.70 2.52 -6.38
CA ALA A 58 8.26 2.48 -6.10
C ALA A 58 7.78 1.05 -5.93
N THR A 59 8.27 0.15 -6.78
CA THR A 59 7.87 -1.25 -6.71
C THR A 59 8.35 -1.87 -5.39
N LYS A 60 9.57 -1.55 -5.00
CA LYS A 60 10.08 -2.06 -3.73
C LYS A 60 9.24 -1.54 -2.57
N ASP A 61 8.88 -0.27 -2.61
CA ASP A 61 8.03 0.30 -1.57
C ASP A 61 6.69 -0.42 -1.51
N LEU A 62 6.11 -0.72 -2.68
CA LEU A 62 4.85 -1.44 -2.73
C LEU A 62 4.96 -2.79 -2.03
N TYR A 63 5.99 -3.56 -2.34
CA TYR A 63 6.16 -4.87 -1.71
C TYR A 63 6.43 -4.74 -0.22
N ASP A 64 7.21 -3.74 0.17
CA ASP A 64 7.48 -3.52 1.60
C ASP A 64 6.19 -3.22 2.35
N ARG A 65 5.32 -2.42 1.76
CA ARG A 65 4.05 -2.08 2.39
C ARG A 65 3.15 -3.30 2.49
N VAL A 66 3.10 -4.11 1.43
CA VAL A 66 2.30 -5.33 1.45
C VAL A 66 2.81 -6.26 2.55
N GLU A 67 4.11 -6.45 2.60
CA GLU A 67 4.70 -7.35 3.57
C GLU A 67 4.45 -6.87 5.00
N ALA A 68 4.56 -5.58 5.22
CA ALA A 68 4.32 -5.03 6.55
C ALA A 68 2.88 -5.26 6.98
N GLU A 69 1.94 -5.08 6.04
CA GLU A 69 0.52 -5.27 6.37
C GLU A 69 0.20 -6.73 6.60
N VAL A 70 0.77 -7.62 5.80
CA VAL A 70 0.56 -9.06 6.00
C VAL A 70 1.08 -9.48 7.36
N SER A 71 2.27 -9.01 7.72
CA SER A 71 2.85 -9.34 9.02
C SER A 71 1.99 -8.82 10.16
N TYR A 72 1.49 -7.59 10.01
CA TYR A 72 0.65 -7.00 11.03
C TYR A 72 -0.64 -7.79 11.20
N LYS A 73 -1.30 -8.13 10.10
CA LYS A 73 -2.56 -8.87 10.19
C LYS A 73 -2.35 -10.26 10.74
N ARG A 74 -1.23 -10.87 10.41
CA ARG A 74 -0.92 -12.19 10.94
C ARG A 74 -0.75 -12.14 12.44
N SER A 75 -0.12 -11.08 12.94
CA SER A 75 0.15 -11.02 14.36
C SER A 75 -1.10 -10.69 15.18
N ILE A 76 -2.08 -9.99 14.61
CA ILE A 76 -3.27 -9.62 15.38
C ILE A 76 -4.47 -10.49 15.05
N GLY A 77 -4.54 -11.03 13.87
CA GLY A 77 -5.72 -11.73 13.43
C GLY A 77 -5.59 -13.22 13.41
N GLY A 78 -4.39 -13.70 13.25
CA GLY A 78 -4.17 -15.13 13.13
C GLY A 78 -3.75 -15.82 14.38
N TYR A 79 -3.38 -15.06 15.44
CA TYR A 79 -2.83 -15.64 16.66
C TYR A 79 -3.39 -14.94 17.86
N PRO A 80 -3.57 -15.70 18.91
CA PRO A 80 -3.96 -15.09 20.16
C PRO A 80 -2.91 -14.14 20.61
N LYS A 81 -2.89 -13.47 21.11
CA LYS A 81 -1.86 -12.71 21.27
C LYS A 81 -1.17 -12.41 22.28
N GLU A 82 -0.72 -12.90 22.42
CA GLU A 82 0.16 -12.72 23.13
C GLU A 82 0.79 -11.55 23.08
N ASN A 83 0.43 -11.32 22.81
CA ASN A 83 0.81 -10.46 22.52
C ASN A 83 1.14 -9.43 22.22
N GLU A 84 1.12 -8.99 22.30
CA GLU A 84 1.37 -8.14 21.87
C GLU A 84 1.70 -7.13 21.64
N PRO A 85 1.70 -6.73 21.74
CA PRO A 85 2.09 -5.76 21.36
C PRO A 85 2.54 -4.82 21.21
N LYS A 86 2.70 -4.77 21.47
CA LYS A 86 3.05 -4.13 21.15
C LYS A 86 3.34 -3.36 20.64
N LYS A 87 3.32 -3.13 20.88
CA LYS A 87 3.48 -2.56 20.19
C LYS A 87 3.67 -1.97 19.68
N LYS A 88 3.62 -1.76 20.00
CA LYS A 88 3.59 -1.28 19.25
C LYS A 88 3.57 -0.75 18.69
N ALA A 89 3.58 -0.57 19.21
CA ALA A 89 3.36 -0.17 18.42
C ALA A 89 3.37 0.34 18.01
N ASN A 90 3.32 0.63 18.49
CA ASN A 90 3.21 1.08 17.81
C ASN A 90 3.38 1.57 17.47
N ARG A 91 3.53 1.80 17.70
CA ARG A 91 3.49 2.23 17.06
C ARG A 91 3.54 2.70 16.59
N ASP A 92 3.53 2.82 16.86
CA ASP A 92 3.37 3.20 16.11
C ASP A 92 3.25 3.51 15.60
N ARG A 93 3.28 3.71 15.75
CA ARG A 93 2.94 4.10 15.11
C ARG A 93 2.66 4.71 14.78
N GLU A 94 2.60 5.10 14.98
CA GLU A 94 2.23 5.66 14.51
C GLU A 94 2.22 6.17 14.03
N GLU A 95 2.50 6.32 14.30
CA GLU A 95 2.37 6.86 13.65
C GLU A 95 2.22 6.87 13.08
N ARG A 96 2.17 6.74 13.27
CA ARG A 96 1.81 6.85 12.52
C ARG A 96 1.57 7.20 12.30
#